data_0c61e00ed2f66e378d21f3723d7f3868
#
_entry.id   0c61e00ed2f66e378d21f3723d7f3868
#
_cell.length_a   1.000
_cell.length_b   1.000
_cell.length_c   1.000
_cell.angle_alpha   90.00
_cell.angle_beta   90.00
_cell.angle_gamma   90.00
#
_symmetry.space_group_name_H-M   'P 1'
#
loop_
_entity.id
_entity.type
_entity.pdbx_description
1 polymer ?
#
loop_
_entity_poly.entity_id
_entity_poly.type
_entity_poly.pdbx_seq_one_letter_code
_entity_poly.pdbx_strand_id
1 'polypeptide(L)'
;ENVRTAEQRSKLSNWFNKAVSKAGDSYTDIVYIGTLLHYDSLLAHTLTNTGYKSIKYKAVLSFSQADDLWKEWEDIYTDLSNDSHAEDAKAFFEAHKAEMLKGTEVLWEEKLSYYDLMKMRIDEGEASFNSEEQNEPINPDDCLFQEEWLDYYNEAEVDFKDRSFVFYGFVDPSLGKTKHSDFSAIITLAKHKGTGYMYVFDADIERRHPDRIISDILEKERRIRRDYGRGYKKFGCETVQFQWFLKEELVKASARAGLYLPVEEVPQTADKTLRIQTMQPDIKNKYIKFNRRHKRLLEQLVQFPMGAHDDGPDALE
;
A
#
# COMPACT_ATOMS: atom_id res chain seq x y z
N GLU A 1 -6.72 14.21 -19.65
CA GLU A 1 -5.43 14.61 -20.31
C GLU A 1 -4.91 15.98 -19.83
N ASN A 2 -5.78 16.98 -19.63
CA ASN A 2 -5.38 18.35 -19.28
C ASN A 2 -4.81 18.55 -17.87
N VAL A 3 -4.80 17.53 -17.04
CA VAL A 3 -4.27 17.60 -15.66
C VAL A 3 -2.94 16.87 -15.47
N ARG A 4 -2.46 16.11 -16.46
CA ARG A 4 -1.28 15.24 -16.33
C ARG A 4 0.02 16.00 -16.08
N THR A 5 0.26 17.09 -16.79
CA THR A 5 1.50 17.87 -16.63
C THR A 5 1.25 19.25 -16.04
N ALA A 6 2.22 19.78 -15.30
CA ALA A 6 2.13 21.13 -14.75
C ALA A 6 1.91 22.18 -15.84
N GLU A 7 2.49 21.99 -17.04
CA GLU A 7 2.30 22.90 -18.17
C GLU A 7 0.84 22.88 -18.67
N GLN A 8 0.23 21.71 -18.79
CA GLN A 8 -1.19 21.56 -19.20
C GLN A 8 -2.11 22.22 -18.16
N ARG A 9 -1.88 21.96 -16.86
CA ARG A 9 -2.65 22.59 -15.77
C ARG A 9 -2.54 24.10 -15.80
N SER A 10 -1.32 24.62 -15.97
CA SER A 10 -1.06 26.06 -16.08
C SER A 10 -1.74 26.69 -17.30
N LYS A 11 -1.68 26.05 -18.46
CA LYS A 11 -2.39 26.50 -19.68
C LYS A 11 -3.90 26.58 -19.48
N LEU A 12 -4.49 25.54 -18.87
CA LEU A 12 -5.91 25.50 -18.59
C LEU A 12 -6.33 26.61 -17.59
N SER A 13 -5.58 26.78 -16.52
CA SER A 13 -5.81 27.84 -15.50
C SER A 13 -5.69 29.25 -16.12
N ASN A 14 -4.68 29.46 -16.95
CA ASN A 14 -4.50 30.74 -17.65
C ASN A 14 -5.65 31.03 -18.64
N TRP A 15 -6.08 30.04 -19.41
CA TRP A 15 -7.22 30.18 -20.31
C TRP A 15 -8.50 30.49 -19.55
N PHE A 16 -8.80 29.77 -18.49
CA PHE A 16 -9.97 30.00 -17.65
C PHE A 16 -9.97 31.42 -17.06
N ASN A 17 -8.88 31.83 -16.42
CA ASN A 17 -8.78 33.13 -15.76
C ASN A 17 -8.75 34.33 -16.75
N LYS A 18 -8.21 34.14 -17.95
CA LYS A 18 -8.07 35.23 -18.93
C LYS A 18 -9.24 35.34 -19.91
N ALA A 19 -9.87 34.23 -20.21
CA ALA A 19 -10.95 34.16 -21.21
C ALA A 19 -12.31 33.86 -20.57
N VAL A 20 -12.45 32.68 -19.91
CA VAL A 20 -13.76 32.19 -19.45
C VAL A 20 -14.35 33.07 -18.35
N SER A 21 -13.56 33.38 -17.31
CA SER A 21 -14.00 34.19 -16.18
C SER A 21 -14.35 35.65 -16.54
N LYS A 22 -13.96 36.09 -17.73
CA LYS A 22 -14.22 37.43 -18.23
C LYS A 22 -15.19 37.50 -19.41
N ALA A 23 -15.73 36.34 -19.81
CA ALA A 23 -16.60 36.24 -21.00
C ALA A 23 -18.03 36.71 -20.75
N GLY A 24 -18.41 36.88 -19.48
CA GLY A 24 -19.74 37.30 -19.09
C GLY A 24 -19.88 38.79 -18.79
N ASP A 25 -21.08 39.19 -18.50
CA ASP A 25 -21.45 40.51 -17.99
C ASP A 25 -21.80 40.47 -16.50
N SER A 26 -22.38 41.56 -15.96
CA SER A 26 -22.76 41.66 -14.55
C SER A 26 -23.89 40.72 -14.10
N TYR A 27 -24.53 40.04 -15.04
CA TYR A 27 -25.66 39.08 -14.81
C TYR A 27 -25.22 37.61 -15.09
N THR A 28 -23.96 37.38 -15.40
CA THR A 28 -23.48 36.04 -15.76
C THR A 28 -23.07 35.26 -14.54
N ASP A 29 -23.70 34.11 -14.32
CA ASP A 29 -23.27 33.11 -13.35
C ASP A 29 -22.36 32.07 -14.02
N ILE A 30 -21.29 31.68 -13.34
CA ILE A 30 -20.39 30.62 -13.78
C ILE A 30 -20.59 29.42 -12.84
N VAL A 31 -21.03 28.30 -13.40
CA VAL A 31 -21.12 27.02 -12.70
C VAL A 31 -20.04 26.08 -13.23
N TYR A 32 -19.14 25.65 -12.35
CA TYR A 32 -18.08 24.74 -12.70
C TYR A 32 -18.28 23.42 -11.96
N ILE A 33 -18.56 22.33 -12.70
CA ILE A 33 -18.81 20.99 -12.19
C ILE A 33 -17.73 20.07 -12.75
N GLY A 34 -17.15 19.21 -11.90
CA GLY A 34 -16.14 18.23 -12.33
C GLY A 34 -15.66 17.36 -11.16
N THR A 35 -14.77 16.43 -11.48
CA THR A 35 -14.08 15.55 -10.53
C THR A 35 -12.68 16.07 -10.22
N LEU A 36 -12.23 15.95 -8.98
CA LEU A 36 -10.89 16.36 -8.55
C LEU A 36 -9.86 15.27 -8.90
N LEU A 37 -9.43 15.24 -10.16
CA LEU A 37 -8.45 14.27 -10.65
C LEU A 37 -7.00 14.58 -10.25
N HIS A 38 -6.73 15.80 -9.78
CA HIS A 38 -5.40 16.23 -9.39
C HIS A 38 -5.50 17.37 -8.37
N TYR A 39 -4.66 17.32 -7.34
CA TYR A 39 -4.62 18.32 -6.26
C TYR A 39 -4.30 19.75 -6.76
N ASP A 40 -3.49 19.88 -7.83
CA ASP A 40 -3.11 21.13 -8.50
C ASP A 40 -3.94 21.40 -9.76
N SER A 41 -5.20 20.93 -9.82
CA SER A 41 -6.09 21.19 -10.94
C SER A 41 -6.77 22.54 -10.84
N LEU A 42 -7.25 23.07 -11.97
CA LEU A 42 -8.06 24.29 -11.99
C LEU A 42 -9.25 24.19 -11.04
N LEU A 43 -9.92 23.02 -10.99
CA LEU A 43 -11.06 22.79 -10.09
C LEU A 43 -10.62 22.85 -8.63
N ALA A 44 -9.48 22.24 -8.27
CA ALA A 44 -8.93 22.30 -6.91
C ALA A 44 -8.66 23.75 -6.47
N HIS A 45 -8.04 24.56 -7.32
CA HIS A 45 -7.82 25.98 -7.06
C HIS A 45 -9.13 26.77 -6.96
N THR A 46 -10.14 26.43 -7.77
CA THR A 46 -11.44 27.10 -7.74
C THR A 46 -12.20 26.79 -6.46
N LEU A 47 -12.07 25.57 -5.91
CA LEU A 47 -12.71 25.19 -4.63
C LEU A 47 -12.22 26.01 -3.44
N THR A 48 -10.98 26.47 -3.47
CA THR A 48 -10.39 27.31 -2.39
C THR A 48 -10.49 28.80 -2.67
N ASN A 49 -10.98 29.20 -3.83
CA ASN A 49 -11.12 30.59 -4.22
C ASN A 49 -12.38 31.21 -3.55
N THR A 50 -12.18 32.24 -2.76
CA THR A 50 -13.25 32.95 -2.03
C THR A 50 -14.31 33.59 -2.92
N GLY A 51 -14.03 33.78 -4.22
CA GLY A 51 -15.00 34.29 -5.21
C GLY A 51 -16.05 33.28 -5.66
N TYR A 52 -15.93 32.00 -5.24
CA TYR A 52 -16.84 30.93 -5.60
C TYR A 52 -17.53 30.34 -4.37
N LYS A 53 -18.80 29.96 -4.51
CA LYS A 53 -19.47 29.10 -3.55
C LYS A 53 -19.18 27.65 -3.93
N SER A 54 -18.35 26.99 -3.16
CA SER A 54 -17.85 25.64 -3.46
C SER A 54 -18.56 24.58 -2.61
N ILE A 55 -18.86 23.44 -3.24
CA ILE A 55 -19.39 22.25 -2.59
C ILE A 55 -18.59 21.05 -3.11
N LYS A 56 -18.09 20.23 -2.21
CA LYS A 56 -17.40 18.96 -2.54
C LYS A 56 -18.26 17.79 -2.04
N TYR A 57 -18.50 16.85 -2.92
CA TYR A 57 -19.19 15.61 -2.62
C TYR A 57 -18.22 14.44 -2.62
N LYS A 58 -18.39 13.51 -1.69
CA LYS A 58 -17.69 12.23 -1.61
C LYS A 58 -18.69 11.12 -1.79
N ALA A 59 -18.33 10.04 -2.50
CA ALA A 59 -19.23 8.90 -2.66
C ALA A 59 -19.45 8.18 -1.32
N VAL A 60 -18.40 7.99 -0.52
CA VAL A 60 -18.49 7.47 0.85
C VAL A 60 -18.40 8.65 1.82
N LEU A 61 -19.47 8.88 2.59
CA LEU A 61 -19.53 9.91 3.62
C LEU A 61 -19.01 9.39 4.97
N SER A 62 -19.27 8.11 5.27
CA SER A 62 -18.75 7.42 6.45
C SER A 62 -18.37 5.98 6.11
N PHE A 63 -17.17 5.59 6.50
CA PHE A 63 -16.70 4.22 6.33
C PHE A 63 -17.24 3.28 7.41
N SER A 64 -17.22 1.99 7.12
CA SER A 64 -17.65 0.94 8.03
C SER A 64 -16.88 0.95 9.34
N GLN A 65 -17.54 0.61 10.44
CA GLN A 65 -16.91 0.34 11.73
C GLN A 65 -16.38 -1.10 11.84
N ALA A 66 -16.68 -1.95 10.86
CA ALA A 66 -16.28 -3.36 10.82
C ALA A 66 -15.10 -3.56 9.85
N ASP A 67 -14.03 -2.80 10.04
CA ASP A 67 -12.84 -2.83 9.18
C ASP A 67 -12.29 -4.23 8.98
N ASP A 68 -12.36 -5.10 9.99
CA ASP A 68 -11.83 -6.46 9.91
C ASP A 68 -12.61 -7.35 8.96
N LEU A 69 -13.93 -7.27 9.01
CA LEU A 69 -14.78 -8.05 8.10
C LEU A 69 -14.56 -7.59 6.66
N TRP A 70 -14.34 -6.27 6.45
CA TRP A 70 -14.00 -5.77 5.13
C TRP A 70 -12.61 -6.21 4.67
N LYS A 71 -11.68 -6.36 5.58
CA LYS A 71 -10.34 -6.88 5.31
C LYS A 71 -10.37 -8.37 4.97
N GLU A 72 -11.13 -9.18 5.74
CA GLU A 72 -11.33 -10.59 5.44
C GLU A 72 -12.02 -10.78 4.09
N TRP A 73 -12.99 -9.92 3.78
CA TRP A 73 -13.63 -9.86 2.48
C TRP A 73 -12.63 -9.53 1.36
N GLU A 74 -11.74 -8.54 1.57
CA GLU A 74 -10.70 -8.17 0.62
C GLU A 74 -9.73 -9.32 0.36
N ASP A 75 -9.30 -10.03 1.41
CA ASP A 75 -8.42 -11.19 1.27
C ASP A 75 -9.07 -12.31 0.45
N ILE A 76 -10.38 -12.58 0.67
CA ILE A 76 -11.14 -13.53 -0.14
C ILE A 76 -11.27 -13.03 -1.59
N TYR A 77 -11.60 -11.75 -1.76
CA TYR A 77 -11.86 -11.16 -3.08
C TYR A 77 -10.59 -11.10 -3.95
N THR A 78 -9.42 -10.91 -3.34
CA THR A 78 -8.13 -10.79 -4.04
C THR A 78 -7.36 -12.10 -4.15
N ASP A 79 -7.87 -13.22 -3.63
CA ASP A 79 -7.23 -14.53 -3.74
C ASP A 79 -7.40 -15.15 -5.14
N LEU A 80 -6.54 -14.75 -6.06
CA LEU A 80 -6.52 -15.27 -7.44
C LEU A 80 -6.13 -16.75 -7.55
N SER A 81 -5.77 -17.43 -6.46
CA SER A 81 -5.56 -18.89 -6.45
C SER A 81 -6.87 -19.67 -6.36
N ASN A 82 -7.95 -19.00 -6.00
CA ASN A 82 -9.30 -19.54 -5.93
C ASN A 82 -10.15 -19.01 -7.10
N ASP A 83 -10.52 -19.87 -8.03
CA ASP A 83 -11.34 -19.50 -9.20
C ASP A 83 -12.73 -18.93 -8.82
N SER A 84 -13.22 -19.23 -7.61
CA SER A 84 -14.51 -18.76 -7.08
C SER A 84 -14.39 -17.57 -6.13
N HIS A 85 -13.22 -16.89 -6.07
CA HIS A 85 -12.93 -15.84 -5.10
C HIS A 85 -14.00 -14.73 -5.04
N ALA A 86 -14.55 -14.32 -6.18
CA ALA A 86 -15.55 -13.27 -6.25
C ALA A 86 -16.93 -13.71 -5.70
N GLU A 87 -17.35 -14.96 -5.97
CA GLU A 87 -18.56 -15.54 -5.42
C GLU A 87 -18.44 -15.78 -3.92
N ASP A 88 -17.29 -16.28 -3.46
CA ASP A 88 -17.02 -16.52 -2.05
C ASP A 88 -16.98 -15.23 -1.26
N ALA A 89 -16.35 -14.18 -1.78
CA ALA A 89 -16.35 -12.84 -1.20
C ALA A 89 -17.78 -12.26 -1.10
N LYS A 90 -18.60 -12.47 -2.13
CA LYS A 90 -19.99 -12.05 -2.10
C LYS A 90 -20.82 -12.83 -1.07
N ALA A 91 -20.61 -14.14 -0.98
CA ALA A 91 -21.27 -14.98 0.03
C ALA A 91 -20.85 -14.57 1.46
N PHE A 92 -19.57 -14.27 1.66
CA PHE A 92 -19.06 -13.75 2.92
C PHE A 92 -19.74 -12.42 3.31
N PHE A 93 -19.81 -11.47 2.36
CA PHE A 93 -20.49 -10.20 2.59
C PHE A 93 -21.95 -10.41 2.96
N GLU A 94 -22.72 -11.25 2.23
CA GLU A 94 -24.14 -11.49 2.52
C GLU A 94 -24.34 -12.12 3.90
N ALA A 95 -23.40 -12.98 4.34
CA ALA A 95 -23.45 -13.61 5.66
C ALA A 95 -23.20 -12.61 6.82
N HIS A 96 -22.42 -11.57 6.58
CA HIS A 96 -22.00 -10.57 7.59
C HIS A 96 -22.54 -9.17 7.31
N LYS A 97 -23.48 -9.03 6.38
CA LYS A 97 -23.92 -7.76 5.81
C LYS A 97 -24.31 -6.71 6.86
N ALA A 98 -25.09 -7.11 7.87
CA ALA A 98 -25.56 -6.17 8.89
C ALA A 98 -24.42 -5.57 9.73
N GLU A 99 -23.36 -6.37 9.98
CA GLU A 99 -22.19 -5.93 10.74
C GLU A 99 -21.24 -5.13 9.83
N MET A 100 -21.01 -5.61 8.61
CA MET A 100 -20.14 -4.96 7.62
C MET A 100 -20.67 -3.58 7.17
N LEU A 101 -21.97 -3.36 7.19
CA LEU A 101 -22.56 -2.07 6.86
C LEU A 101 -22.78 -1.16 8.09
N LYS A 102 -22.33 -1.57 9.27
CA LYS A 102 -22.49 -0.75 10.47
C LYS A 102 -21.67 0.53 10.40
N GLY A 103 -22.32 1.67 10.52
CA GLY A 103 -21.71 3.00 10.49
C GLY A 103 -21.42 3.53 9.10
N THR A 104 -21.75 2.79 8.03
CA THR A 104 -21.58 3.28 6.66
C THR A 104 -22.62 4.34 6.31
N GLU A 105 -22.17 5.31 5.54
CA GLU A 105 -23.04 6.30 4.90
C GLU A 105 -22.51 6.56 3.49
N VAL A 106 -23.38 6.46 2.49
CA VAL A 106 -23.08 6.63 1.07
C VAL A 106 -23.92 7.78 0.52
N LEU A 107 -23.33 8.61 -0.31
CA LEU A 107 -23.99 9.78 -0.88
C LEU A 107 -25.21 9.40 -1.73
N TRP A 108 -25.12 8.32 -2.49
CA TRP A 108 -26.17 7.86 -3.41
C TRP A 108 -26.23 6.33 -3.47
N GLU A 109 -26.78 5.73 -2.43
CA GLU A 109 -26.88 4.28 -2.24
C GLU A 109 -27.60 3.56 -3.38
N GLU A 110 -28.64 4.19 -3.98
CA GLU A 110 -29.42 3.58 -5.05
C GLU A 110 -28.65 3.45 -6.37
N LYS A 111 -27.58 4.24 -6.54
CA LYS A 111 -26.72 4.18 -7.71
C LYS A 111 -25.54 3.24 -7.50
N LEU A 112 -24.85 3.40 -6.38
CA LEU A 112 -23.67 2.62 -6.00
C LEU A 112 -23.77 2.29 -4.51
N SER A 113 -23.96 1.01 -4.19
CA SER A 113 -23.96 0.57 -2.80
C SER A 113 -22.58 0.70 -2.18
N TYR A 114 -22.52 0.70 -0.85
CA TYR A 114 -21.24 0.66 -0.14
C TYR A 114 -20.38 -0.54 -0.57
N TYR A 115 -21.00 -1.70 -0.83
CA TYR A 115 -20.34 -2.90 -1.35
C TYR A 115 -19.68 -2.65 -2.72
N ASP A 116 -20.42 -2.03 -3.64
CA ASP A 116 -19.88 -1.72 -4.98
C ASP A 116 -18.74 -0.72 -4.90
N LEU A 117 -18.82 0.27 -4.02
CA LEU A 117 -17.75 1.24 -3.79
C LEU A 117 -16.49 0.59 -3.21
N MET A 118 -16.62 -0.34 -2.27
CA MET A 118 -15.46 -1.08 -1.74
C MET A 118 -14.85 -2.00 -2.78
N LYS A 119 -15.66 -2.61 -3.63
CA LYS A 119 -15.19 -3.39 -4.77
C LYS A 119 -14.40 -2.51 -5.76
N MET A 120 -14.92 -1.35 -6.13
CA MET A 120 -14.23 -0.38 -7.00
C MET A 120 -12.89 0.05 -6.39
N ARG A 121 -12.84 0.30 -5.07
CA ARG A 121 -11.60 0.65 -4.37
C ARG A 121 -10.50 -0.39 -4.54
N ILE A 122 -10.85 -1.68 -4.57
CA ILE A 122 -9.90 -2.77 -4.79
C ILE A 122 -9.56 -2.92 -6.29
N ASP A 123 -10.57 -2.89 -7.16
CA ASP A 123 -10.38 -3.13 -8.59
C ASP A 123 -9.57 -2.02 -9.27
N GLU A 124 -9.79 -0.77 -8.90
CA GLU A 124 -9.17 0.42 -9.49
C GLU A 124 -7.94 0.93 -8.72
N GLY A 125 -7.79 0.49 -7.47
CA GLY A 125 -6.76 0.94 -6.54
C GLY A 125 -7.18 2.19 -5.75
N GLU A 126 -6.59 2.33 -4.56
CA GLU A 126 -6.95 3.37 -3.59
C GLU A 126 -6.74 4.79 -4.13
N ALA A 127 -5.67 5.04 -4.89
CA ALA A 127 -5.38 6.37 -5.45
C ALA A 127 -6.45 6.81 -6.45
N SER A 128 -6.91 5.88 -7.32
CA SER A 128 -7.99 6.15 -8.28
C SER A 128 -9.30 6.40 -7.54
N PHE A 129 -9.65 5.53 -6.62
CA PHE A 129 -10.86 5.69 -5.80
C PHE A 129 -10.89 7.01 -5.03
N ASN A 130 -9.77 7.41 -4.42
CA ASN A 130 -9.67 8.67 -3.69
C ASN A 130 -9.83 9.89 -4.61
N SER A 131 -9.32 9.85 -5.83
CA SER A 131 -9.48 10.95 -6.78
C SER A 131 -10.87 10.98 -7.44
N GLU A 132 -11.34 9.83 -7.94
CA GLU A 132 -12.56 9.76 -8.74
C GLU A 132 -13.82 9.77 -7.89
N GLU A 133 -13.85 8.97 -6.80
CA GLU A 133 -15.06 8.77 -6.00
C GLU A 133 -15.07 9.65 -4.73
N GLN A 134 -13.91 9.94 -4.15
CA GLN A 134 -13.82 10.75 -2.94
C GLN A 134 -13.48 12.22 -3.19
N ASN A 135 -13.10 12.57 -4.42
CA ASN A 135 -12.58 13.92 -4.73
C ASN A 135 -11.41 14.35 -3.83
N GLU A 136 -10.56 13.40 -3.45
CA GLU A 136 -9.39 13.59 -2.59
C GLU A 136 -8.13 13.01 -3.24
N PRO A 137 -7.66 13.58 -4.35
CA PRO A 137 -6.45 13.10 -5.01
C PRO A 137 -5.22 13.29 -4.11
N ILE A 138 -4.42 12.23 -3.99
CA ILE A 138 -3.12 12.32 -3.31
C ILE A 138 -2.19 13.20 -4.13
N ASN A 139 -1.48 14.10 -3.45
CA ASN A 139 -0.44 14.88 -4.07
C ASN A 139 0.88 14.07 -4.09
N PRO A 140 1.40 13.66 -5.25
CA PRO A 140 2.67 12.94 -5.32
C PRO A 140 3.86 13.74 -4.76
N ASP A 141 3.79 15.08 -4.76
CA ASP A 141 4.86 15.93 -4.20
C ASP A 141 4.94 15.84 -2.66
N ASP A 142 3.84 15.40 -2.01
CA ASP A 142 3.80 15.14 -0.58
C ASP A 142 4.28 13.71 -0.23
N CYS A 143 4.48 12.87 -1.26
CA CYS A 143 4.97 11.51 -1.11
C CYS A 143 6.50 11.47 -1.17
N LEU A 144 7.11 10.60 -0.35
CA LEU A 144 8.56 10.49 -0.27
C LEU A 144 9.18 9.75 -1.47
N PHE A 145 8.44 8.88 -2.14
CA PHE A 145 8.93 8.08 -3.26
C PHE A 145 8.14 8.36 -4.52
N GLN A 146 8.84 8.58 -5.62
CA GLN A 146 8.25 8.78 -6.93
C GLN A 146 8.24 7.45 -7.71
N GLU A 147 7.17 7.16 -8.43
CA GLU A 147 7.05 5.92 -9.22
C GLU A 147 8.20 5.77 -10.23
N GLU A 148 8.69 6.87 -10.79
CA GLU A 148 9.80 6.91 -11.76
C GLU A 148 11.15 6.46 -11.17
N TRP A 149 11.29 6.48 -9.84
CA TRP A 149 12.50 6.02 -9.15
C TRP A 149 12.52 4.51 -8.97
N LEU A 150 11.35 3.86 -9.04
CA LEU A 150 11.24 2.42 -8.88
C LEU A 150 11.87 1.71 -10.08
N ASP A 151 12.89 0.93 -9.83
CA ASP A 151 13.58 0.16 -10.85
C ASP A 151 13.20 -1.32 -10.75
N TYR A 152 12.69 -1.86 -11.85
CA TYR A 152 12.12 -3.20 -11.87
C TYR A 152 13.07 -4.21 -12.47
N TYR A 153 13.16 -5.38 -11.84
CA TYR A 153 13.89 -6.51 -12.38
C TYR A 153 12.96 -7.61 -12.88
N ASN A 154 13.44 -8.39 -13.84
CA ASN A 154 12.81 -9.61 -14.29
C ASN A 154 13.49 -10.81 -13.63
N GLU A 155 12.73 -11.68 -12.94
CA GLU A 155 13.29 -12.86 -12.26
C GLU A 155 14.01 -13.82 -13.20
N ALA A 156 13.57 -13.90 -14.47
CA ALA A 156 14.22 -14.75 -15.46
C ALA A 156 15.63 -14.27 -15.85
N GLU A 157 15.97 -13.01 -15.56
CA GLU A 157 17.26 -12.39 -15.90
C GLU A 157 18.25 -12.38 -14.74
N VAL A 158 17.80 -12.76 -13.53
CA VAL A 158 18.61 -12.72 -12.31
C VAL A 158 18.81 -14.13 -11.78
N ASP A 159 20.04 -14.62 -11.83
CA ASP A 159 20.38 -15.94 -11.25
C ASP A 159 20.60 -15.82 -9.73
N PHE A 160 19.51 -15.90 -8.98
CA PHE A 160 19.58 -15.91 -7.51
C PHE A 160 20.27 -17.15 -6.92
N LYS A 161 20.63 -18.19 -7.73
CA LYS A 161 21.44 -19.33 -7.28
C LYS A 161 22.92 -18.98 -7.18
N ASP A 162 23.35 -17.91 -7.85
CA ASP A 162 24.73 -17.42 -7.72
C ASP A 162 25.08 -17.18 -6.24
N ARG A 163 26.23 -17.69 -5.80
CA ARG A 163 26.73 -17.55 -4.41
C ARG A 163 27.07 -16.13 -4.00
N SER A 164 27.11 -15.20 -4.95
CA SER A 164 27.24 -13.77 -4.68
C SER A 164 25.99 -13.16 -4.03
N PHE A 165 24.83 -13.80 -4.16
CA PHE A 165 23.63 -13.35 -3.47
C PHE A 165 23.60 -13.82 -2.02
N VAL A 166 23.06 -12.97 -1.15
CA VAL A 166 22.79 -13.25 0.27
C VAL A 166 21.37 -12.81 0.59
N PHE A 167 20.62 -13.68 1.24
CA PHE A 167 19.25 -13.39 1.63
C PHE A 167 19.19 -12.80 3.04
N TYR A 168 18.42 -11.75 3.18
CA TYR A 168 18.05 -11.11 4.44
C TYR A 168 16.53 -11.11 4.54
N GLY A 169 16.00 -11.35 5.71
CA GLY A 169 14.59 -11.23 5.96
C GLY A 169 14.30 -10.25 7.08
N PHE A 170 13.13 -9.65 7.05
CA PHE A 170 12.61 -8.85 8.14
C PHE A 170 11.13 -9.09 8.30
N VAL A 171 10.66 -9.04 9.54
CA VAL A 171 9.24 -9.04 9.85
C VAL A 171 8.88 -7.83 10.70
N ASP A 172 7.91 -7.07 10.21
CA ASP A 172 7.12 -6.14 11.00
C ASP A 172 5.80 -6.84 11.37
N PRO A 173 5.68 -7.34 12.61
CA PRO A 173 4.52 -8.10 13.01
C PRO A 173 3.43 -7.18 13.54
N SER A 174 2.27 -7.18 12.96
CA SER A 174 1.10 -6.63 13.61
C SER A 174 0.59 -7.61 14.67
N LEU A 175 0.77 -7.27 15.93
CA LEU A 175 0.39 -8.11 17.09
C LEU A 175 -0.91 -7.64 17.76
N GLY A 176 -1.87 -7.15 17.04
CA GLY A 176 -3.18 -6.79 17.57
C GLY A 176 -3.86 -8.00 18.22
N LYS A 177 -4.36 -7.85 19.45
CA LYS A 177 -5.10 -8.90 20.20
C LYS A 177 -6.48 -9.17 19.61
N THR A 178 -6.86 -8.44 18.58
CA THR A 178 -8.14 -8.55 17.91
C THR A 178 -7.89 -8.87 16.44
N LYS A 179 -8.89 -9.37 15.74
CA LYS A 179 -8.88 -9.49 14.27
C LYS A 179 -8.71 -8.13 13.54
N HIS A 180 -8.51 -7.06 14.29
CA HIS A 180 -8.40 -5.64 13.90
C HIS A 180 -6.95 -5.15 13.75
N SER A 181 -5.96 -6.07 13.70
CA SER A 181 -4.56 -5.66 13.59
C SER A 181 -4.19 -5.16 12.19
N ASP A 182 -3.24 -4.24 12.12
CA ASP A 182 -2.62 -3.81 10.86
C ASP A 182 -1.97 -4.98 10.12
N PHE A 183 -1.50 -4.76 8.92
CA PHE A 183 -0.80 -5.79 8.17
C PHE A 183 0.47 -6.23 8.89
N SER A 184 0.75 -7.52 8.81
CA SER A 184 2.09 -8.03 9.10
C SER A 184 2.86 -8.09 7.79
N ALA A 185 4.02 -7.46 7.73
CA ALA A 185 4.86 -7.46 6.56
C ALA A 185 6.08 -8.38 6.77
N ILE A 186 6.28 -9.34 5.86
CA ILE A 186 7.48 -10.18 5.82
C ILE A 186 8.20 -9.86 4.52
N ILE A 187 9.31 -9.14 4.62
CA ILE A 187 10.11 -8.75 3.46
C ILE A 187 11.36 -9.62 3.37
N THR A 188 11.68 -10.07 2.16
CA THR A 188 12.93 -10.76 1.85
C THR A 188 13.71 -9.95 0.83
N LEU A 189 14.95 -9.60 1.19
CA LEU A 189 15.91 -8.97 0.30
C LEU A 189 16.99 -9.97 -0.13
N ALA A 190 17.30 -9.98 -1.43
CA ALA A 190 18.49 -10.64 -1.97
C ALA A 190 19.54 -9.59 -2.31
N LYS A 191 20.64 -9.52 -1.55
CA LYS A 191 21.75 -8.58 -1.79
C LYS A 191 22.86 -9.25 -2.56
N HIS A 192 23.25 -8.66 -3.67
CA HIS A 192 24.41 -9.10 -4.44
C HIS A 192 25.70 -8.48 -3.88
N LYS A 193 26.63 -9.31 -3.38
CA LYS A 193 27.84 -8.86 -2.67
C LYS A 193 28.80 -8.03 -3.54
N GLY A 194 28.89 -8.37 -4.84
CA GLY A 194 29.84 -7.72 -5.75
C GLY A 194 29.41 -6.32 -6.17
N THR A 195 28.10 -6.12 -6.42
CA THR A 195 27.55 -4.84 -6.92
C THR A 195 26.91 -4.00 -5.84
N GLY A 196 26.55 -4.62 -4.71
CA GLY A 196 25.79 -3.96 -3.66
C GLY A 196 24.28 -3.83 -3.93
N TYR A 197 23.81 -4.16 -5.12
CA TYR A 197 22.37 -4.10 -5.44
C TYR A 197 21.56 -4.99 -4.51
N MET A 198 20.40 -4.48 -4.12
CA MET A 198 19.40 -5.14 -3.29
C MET A 198 18.15 -5.41 -4.14
N TYR A 199 17.69 -6.63 -4.13
CA TYR A 199 16.50 -7.06 -4.85
C TYR A 199 15.41 -7.37 -3.83
N VAL A 200 14.28 -6.75 -3.93
CA VAL A 200 13.09 -7.15 -3.17
C VAL A 200 12.63 -8.48 -3.74
N PHE A 201 13.15 -9.56 -3.14
CA PHE A 201 12.93 -10.92 -3.60
C PHE A 201 11.53 -11.42 -3.29
N ASP A 202 11.01 -11.07 -2.12
CA ASP A 202 9.66 -11.40 -1.68
C ASP A 202 9.12 -10.28 -0.78
N ALA A 203 7.86 -9.91 -0.96
CA ALA A 203 7.18 -8.93 -0.15
C ALA A 203 5.77 -9.45 0.15
N ASP A 204 5.61 -10.02 1.32
CA ASP A 204 4.42 -10.69 1.78
C ASP A 204 3.80 -9.81 2.87
N ILE A 205 2.76 -9.06 2.48
CA ILE A 205 2.09 -8.08 3.32
C ILE A 205 0.64 -8.51 3.45
N GLU A 206 0.31 -9.13 4.58
CA GLU A 206 -1.00 -9.72 4.84
C GLU A 206 -1.39 -9.54 6.31
N ARG A 207 -2.69 -9.63 6.56
CA ARG A 207 -3.19 -9.74 7.93
C ARG A 207 -3.19 -11.19 8.35
N ARG A 208 -2.50 -11.48 9.45
CA ARG A 208 -2.38 -12.87 9.90
C ARG A 208 -2.20 -12.96 11.41
N HIS A 209 -2.66 -14.07 11.97
CA HIS A 209 -2.42 -14.41 13.37
C HIS A 209 -0.92 -14.65 13.62
N PRO A 210 -0.38 -14.33 14.82
CA PRO A 210 1.05 -14.54 15.14
C PRO A 210 1.58 -15.95 14.84
N ASP A 211 0.79 -17.00 15.07
CA ASP A 211 1.17 -18.37 14.75
C ASP A 211 1.38 -18.58 13.24
N ARG A 212 0.58 -17.88 12.42
CA ARG A 212 0.71 -17.90 10.97
C ARG A 212 1.97 -17.18 10.53
N ILE A 213 2.31 -16.04 11.14
CA ILE A 213 3.56 -15.30 10.87
C ILE A 213 4.76 -16.24 11.04
N ILE A 214 4.81 -16.99 12.16
CA ILE A 214 5.90 -17.92 12.45
C ILE A 214 5.99 -19.02 11.38
N SER A 215 4.85 -19.63 11.03
CA SER A 215 4.82 -20.72 10.03
C SER A 215 5.27 -20.21 8.66
N ASP A 216 4.83 -19.04 8.24
CA ASP A 216 5.17 -18.44 6.95
C ASP A 216 6.66 -18.08 6.87
N ILE A 217 7.25 -17.53 7.93
CA ILE A 217 8.70 -17.27 8.00
C ILE A 217 9.50 -18.57 7.85
N LEU A 218 9.11 -19.63 8.56
CA LEU A 218 9.79 -20.93 8.48
C LEU A 218 9.63 -21.58 7.11
N GLU A 219 8.50 -21.40 6.45
CA GLU A 219 8.28 -21.89 5.09
C GLU A 219 9.14 -21.14 4.08
N LYS A 220 9.24 -19.81 4.19
CA LYS A 220 10.13 -18.99 3.36
C LYS A 220 11.59 -19.43 3.53
N GLU A 221 12.05 -19.65 4.76
CA GLU A 221 13.42 -20.16 5.03
C GLU A 221 13.63 -21.53 4.38
N ARG A 222 12.66 -22.47 4.50
CA ARG A 222 12.74 -23.80 3.85
C ARG A 222 12.80 -23.66 2.33
N ARG A 223 11.96 -22.79 1.75
CA ARG A 223 11.93 -22.55 0.30
C ARG A 223 13.27 -22.02 -0.18
N ILE A 224 13.83 -20.99 0.48
CA ILE A 224 15.12 -20.42 0.12
C ILE A 224 16.24 -21.47 0.23
N ARG A 225 16.26 -22.28 1.28
CA ARG A 225 17.26 -23.36 1.41
C ARG A 225 17.11 -24.42 0.34
N ARG A 226 15.91 -24.84 0.02
CA ARG A 226 15.65 -25.88 -0.99
C ARG A 226 16.03 -25.38 -2.38
N ASP A 227 15.64 -24.17 -2.75
CA ASP A 227 15.72 -23.67 -4.11
C ASP A 227 17.06 -23.00 -4.43
N TYR A 228 17.74 -22.43 -3.41
CA TYR A 228 18.99 -21.70 -3.55
C TYR A 228 20.17 -22.27 -2.75
N GLY A 229 19.98 -23.38 -2.03
CA GLY A 229 21.02 -24.08 -1.27
C GLY A 229 21.57 -23.32 -0.05
N ARG A 230 20.89 -22.25 0.40
CA ARG A 230 21.25 -21.41 1.54
C ARG A 230 20.01 -20.75 2.12
N GLY A 231 20.01 -20.51 3.43
CA GLY A 231 18.94 -19.78 4.09
C GLY A 231 19.23 -18.28 4.26
N TYR A 232 18.46 -17.65 5.10
CA TYR A 232 18.72 -16.27 5.51
C TYR A 232 20.06 -16.16 6.22
N LYS A 233 20.81 -15.11 5.88
CA LYS A 233 22.04 -14.75 6.61
C LYS A 233 21.69 -14.09 7.94
N LYS A 234 20.64 -13.28 7.94
CA LYS A 234 20.02 -12.64 9.11
C LYS A 234 18.55 -12.50 8.87
N PHE A 235 17.79 -12.61 9.93
CA PHE A 235 16.37 -12.35 9.92
C PHE A 235 16.03 -11.38 11.05
N GLY A 236 15.68 -10.13 10.69
CA GLY A 236 15.28 -9.10 11.63
C GLY A 236 13.84 -9.30 12.10
N CYS A 237 13.63 -9.02 13.37
CA CYS A 237 12.29 -8.93 13.95
C CYS A 237 12.22 -7.63 14.72
N GLU A 238 11.21 -6.80 14.40
CA GLU A 238 10.96 -5.59 15.16
C GLU A 238 10.63 -5.93 16.62
N THR A 239 11.15 -5.14 17.57
CA THR A 239 10.93 -5.34 18.99
C THR A 239 10.36 -4.09 19.65
N VAL A 240 9.03 -3.93 19.58
CA VAL A 240 8.29 -2.93 20.34
C VAL A 240 7.39 -3.64 21.36
N GLN A 241 7.47 -3.24 22.62
CA GLN A 241 6.68 -3.63 23.81
C GLN A 241 6.28 -5.11 24.02
N PHE A 242 5.70 -5.82 23.02
CA PHE A 242 5.25 -7.22 23.18
C PHE A 242 5.84 -8.16 22.12
N GLN A 243 6.62 -7.66 21.20
CA GLN A 243 7.12 -8.43 20.05
C GLN A 243 8.32 -9.32 20.42
N TRP A 244 8.95 -9.12 21.59
CA TRP A 244 9.96 -10.04 22.14
C TRP A 244 9.44 -11.49 22.21
N PHE A 245 8.12 -11.67 22.46
CA PHE A 245 7.48 -12.99 22.50
C PHE A 245 7.53 -13.67 21.13
N LEU A 246 7.25 -12.93 20.03
CA LEU A 246 7.28 -13.49 18.70
C LEU A 246 8.69 -14.01 18.34
N LYS A 247 9.74 -13.25 18.68
CA LYS A 247 11.12 -13.70 18.47
C LYS A 247 11.41 -15.01 19.22
N GLU A 248 11.06 -15.10 20.52
CA GLU A 248 11.27 -16.31 21.29
C GLU A 248 10.54 -17.52 20.69
N GLU A 249 9.28 -17.34 20.32
CA GLU A 249 8.49 -18.41 19.70
C GLU A 249 9.03 -18.79 18.31
N LEU A 250 9.50 -17.82 17.54
CA LEU A 250 10.13 -18.06 16.23
C LEU A 250 11.44 -18.87 16.41
N VAL A 251 12.27 -18.55 17.37
CA VAL A 251 13.50 -19.31 17.67
C VAL A 251 13.15 -20.73 18.12
N LYS A 252 12.19 -20.91 19.03
CA LYS A 252 11.73 -22.22 19.48
C LYS A 252 11.13 -23.05 18.36
N ALA A 253 10.29 -22.44 17.52
CA ALA A 253 9.66 -23.10 16.38
C ALA A 253 10.71 -23.50 15.32
N SER A 254 11.68 -22.63 15.06
CA SER A 254 12.82 -22.92 14.19
C SER A 254 13.63 -24.13 14.65
N ALA A 255 13.95 -24.19 15.94
CA ALA A 255 14.67 -25.32 16.53
C ALA A 255 13.87 -26.63 16.44
N ARG A 256 12.56 -26.59 16.76
CA ARG A 256 11.66 -27.76 16.63
C ARG A 256 11.56 -28.27 15.17
N ALA A 257 11.64 -27.35 14.21
CA ALA A 257 11.60 -27.66 12.78
C ALA A 257 12.94 -28.15 12.22
N GLY A 258 14.01 -28.24 13.05
CA GLY A 258 15.35 -28.58 12.60
C GLY A 258 16.00 -27.54 11.69
N LEU A 259 15.50 -26.29 11.74
CA LEU A 259 16.03 -25.15 10.99
C LEU A 259 16.87 -24.29 11.91
N TYR A 260 17.93 -23.70 11.37
CA TYR A 260 18.64 -22.63 12.04
C TYR A 260 18.26 -21.31 11.36
N LEU A 261 17.41 -20.53 11.98
CA LEU A 261 17.05 -19.19 11.53
C LEU A 261 17.81 -18.17 12.40
N PRO A 262 18.70 -17.35 11.81
CA PRO A 262 19.51 -16.37 12.55
C PRO A 262 18.66 -15.12 12.85
N VAL A 263 17.80 -15.23 13.85
CA VAL A 263 16.89 -14.14 14.24
C VAL A 263 17.62 -13.09 15.06
N GLU A 264 17.56 -11.85 14.64
CA GLU A 264 18.12 -10.69 15.34
C GLU A 264 16.99 -9.70 15.73
N GLU A 265 17.12 -9.09 16.89
CA GLU A 265 16.23 -7.99 17.31
C GLU A 265 16.67 -6.70 16.61
N VAL A 266 15.70 -5.97 16.08
CA VAL A 266 15.93 -4.65 15.54
C VAL A 266 15.08 -3.65 16.34
N PRO A 267 15.70 -2.94 17.31
CA PRO A 267 14.98 -1.94 18.09
C PRO A 267 14.69 -0.71 17.22
N GLN A 268 13.45 -0.31 17.16
CA GLN A 268 12.99 0.88 16.48
C GLN A 268 12.93 2.05 17.47
N THR A 269 13.87 2.99 17.39
CA THR A 269 13.96 4.14 18.30
C THR A 269 13.74 5.48 17.63
N ALA A 270 13.86 5.55 16.30
CA ALA A 270 13.69 6.77 15.53
C ALA A 270 12.25 6.89 14.98
N ASP A 271 11.88 8.11 14.61
CA ASP A 271 10.62 8.38 13.92
C ASP A 271 10.49 7.54 12.64
N LYS A 272 9.34 6.92 12.45
CA LYS A 272 9.06 6.01 11.34
C LYS A 272 9.26 6.68 9.98
N THR A 273 8.74 7.89 9.82
CA THR A 273 8.85 8.63 8.56
C THR A 273 10.30 8.93 8.21
N LEU A 274 11.10 9.35 9.21
CA LEU A 274 12.52 9.62 9.01
C LEU A 274 13.29 8.35 8.66
N ARG A 275 12.97 7.21 9.27
CA ARG A 275 13.61 5.92 8.95
C ARG A 275 13.33 5.51 7.51
N ILE A 276 12.06 5.46 7.12
CA ILE A 276 11.65 5.11 5.75
C ILE A 276 12.26 6.08 4.73
N GLN A 277 12.39 7.36 5.07
CA GLN A 277 13.03 8.36 4.21
C GLN A 277 14.50 8.03 3.92
N THR A 278 15.19 7.29 4.79
CA THR A 278 16.61 6.90 4.55
C THR A 278 16.79 6.04 3.32
N MET A 279 15.75 5.30 2.88
CA MET A 279 15.79 4.51 1.64
C MET A 279 15.70 5.35 0.37
N GLN A 280 15.30 6.63 0.48
CA GLN A 280 15.07 7.49 -0.68
C GLN A 280 16.29 7.58 -1.62
N PRO A 281 17.53 7.80 -1.14
CA PRO A 281 18.70 7.81 -2.02
C PRO A 281 18.92 6.48 -2.75
N ASP A 282 18.74 5.34 -2.06
CA ASP A 282 18.98 4.03 -2.64
C ASP A 282 17.93 3.67 -3.70
N ILE A 283 16.67 4.02 -3.47
CA ILE A 283 15.59 3.84 -4.45
C ILE A 283 15.81 4.78 -5.64
N LYS A 284 16.07 6.07 -5.41
CA LYS A 284 16.29 7.06 -6.47
C LYS A 284 17.50 6.72 -7.35
N ASN A 285 18.58 6.22 -6.75
CA ASN A 285 19.78 5.79 -7.46
C ASN A 285 19.70 4.35 -7.99
N LYS A 286 18.54 3.71 -7.85
CA LYS A 286 18.25 2.37 -8.39
C LYS A 286 19.12 1.26 -7.80
N TYR A 287 19.58 1.42 -6.56
CA TYR A 287 20.28 0.36 -5.82
C TYR A 287 19.32 -0.69 -5.28
N ILE A 288 18.06 -0.31 -5.02
CA ILE A 288 16.98 -1.23 -4.67
C ILE A 288 16.17 -1.57 -5.92
N LYS A 289 16.08 -2.86 -6.25
CA LYS A 289 15.35 -3.38 -7.41
C LYS A 289 14.06 -4.02 -6.94
N PHE A 290 12.96 -3.69 -7.60
CA PHE A 290 11.62 -4.16 -7.26
C PHE A 290 11.11 -5.20 -8.25
N ASN A 291 10.11 -5.99 -7.82
CA ASN A 291 9.37 -6.85 -8.72
C ASN A 291 7.92 -6.35 -8.83
N ARG A 292 7.38 -6.27 -10.05
CA ARG A 292 6.02 -5.78 -10.31
C ARG A 292 4.92 -6.63 -9.67
N ARG A 293 5.22 -7.87 -9.28
CA ARG A 293 4.27 -8.74 -8.56
C ARG A 293 3.96 -8.25 -7.14
N HIS A 294 4.86 -7.48 -6.51
CA HIS A 294 4.70 -6.97 -5.15
C HIS A 294 3.83 -5.71 -5.12
N LYS A 295 2.64 -5.78 -5.71
CA LYS A 295 1.75 -4.63 -5.93
C LYS A 295 1.50 -3.83 -4.64
N ARG A 296 1.15 -4.51 -3.54
CA ARG A 296 0.84 -3.87 -2.26
C ARG A 296 2.04 -3.07 -1.70
N LEU A 297 3.25 -3.62 -1.76
CA LEU A 297 4.45 -2.88 -1.36
C LEU A 297 4.70 -1.65 -2.24
N LEU A 298 4.56 -1.81 -3.56
CA LEU A 298 4.79 -0.72 -4.50
C LEU A 298 3.78 0.41 -4.31
N GLU A 299 2.52 0.07 -4.09
CA GLU A 299 1.45 1.03 -3.80
C GLU A 299 1.69 1.77 -2.49
N GLN A 300 2.00 1.06 -1.40
CA GLN A 300 2.34 1.68 -0.13
C GLN A 300 3.57 2.60 -0.22
N LEU A 301 4.60 2.23 -0.99
CA LEU A 301 5.79 3.07 -1.20
C LEU A 301 5.45 4.38 -1.91
N VAL A 302 4.74 4.33 -3.05
CA VAL A 302 4.45 5.54 -3.84
C VAL A 302 3.44 6.47 -3.16
N GLN A 303 2.66 5.96 -2.22
CA GLN A 303 1.70 6.74 -1.45
C GLN A 303 2.26 7.23 -0.11
N PHE A 304 3.40 6.73 0.33
CA PHE A 304 3.96 7.08 1.64
C PHE A 304 4.45 8.54 1.71
N PRO A 305 4.13 9.33 2.75
CA PRO A 305 3.41 8.96 3.97
C PRO A 305 1.89 9.20 3.92
N MET A 306 1.32 9.52 2.77
CA MET A 306 -0.07 9.94 2.60
C MET A 306 -1.06 8.76 2.47
N GLY A 307 -0.54 7.53 2.23
CA GLY A 307 -1.34 6.31 2.12
C GLY A 307 -1.90 5.85 3.47
N ALA A 308 -2.96 5.02 3.41
CA ALA A 308 -3.59 4.48 4.61
C ALA A 308 -2.74 3.42 5.34
N HIS A 309 -1.79 2.81 4.64
CA HIS A 309 -0.93 1.74 5.14
C HIS A 309 0.53 1.97 4.75
N ASP A 310 1.44 1.60 5.63
CA ASP A 310 2.88 1.80 5.47
C ASP A 310 3.74 0.63 6.02
N ASP A 311 3.09 -0.50 6.33
CA ASP A 311 3.73 -1.69 6.91
C ASP A 311 4.82 -2.28 5.98
N GLY A 312 4.59 -2.24 4.65
CA GLY A 312 5.56 -2.68 3.66
C GLY A 312 6.82 -1.81 3.60
N PRO A 313 6.71 -0.49 3.44
CA PRO A 313 7.82 0.44 3.54
C PRO A 313 8.59 0.34 4.86
N ASP A 314 7.90 0.16 5.98
CA ASP A 314 8.52 0.02 7.31
C ASP A 314 9.32 -1.28 7.43
N ALA A 315 8.77 -2.39 6.94
CA ALA A 315 9.48 -3.67 6.93
C ALA A 315 10.62 -3.74 5.88
N LEU A 316 10.62 -2.87 4.89
CA LEU A 316 11.66 -2.82 3.85
C LEU A 316 12.89 -2.04 4.31
N GLU A 317 12.72 -1.00 5.13
CA GLU A 317 13.76 -0.14 5.69
C GLU A 317 14.70 -0.92 6.61
#